data_839429c6de5c18997bc188a6cd56fb7c
#
_entry.id   839429c6de5c18997bc188a6cd56fb7c
#
_cell.length_a   1.000
_cell.length_b   1.000
_cell.length_c   1.000
_cell.angle_alpha   90.00
_cell.angle_beta   90.00
_cell.angle_gamma   90.00
#
_symmetry.space_group_name_H-M   'P 1'
#
loop_
_entity.id
_entity.type
_entity.pdbx_description
1 polymer ?
#
loop_
_entity_poly.entity_id
_entity_poly.type
_entity_poly.pdbx_seq_one_letter_code
_entity_poly.pdbx_strand_id
1 'polypeptide(L)'
;GVKTLMITGDNGITAKAIGEDIGIYSDVITGKDIDNMDNSQLMEAVNKYSIYARVTPENKYRIVDALKKQGEIVAFAGDGINDAPSIKLADIGCSMGKGGTEVARQASDIVLADDNFNTIVSAIKEGRGIYENILKVIHFLLSSNIGEILVIFLSVIMGFQVPLLPVQLLWVNLVTDSLPAVALGVDVVDKSVMIGKRKEEGMWTRIVLEGFMIGALALLAFAIGNFIGDIRTGRTMCFCVLSISQLVHAFNMRTIKSLLDINIFENVYLIGALILGVFLQWLVVEPNFMNSIFGTVPLNGVQWLVVAILSFVPVLVCEIEKRVGGSED
;
A
#
# COMPACT_ATOMS: atom_id res chain seq x y z
N GLY A 1 5.66 17.74 0.26
CA GLY A 1 5.34 17.67 -1.16
C GLY A 1 3.89 18.05 -1.51
N VAL A 2 3.12 18.71 -0.59
CA VAL A 2 1.79 19.26 -0.88
C VAL A 2 1.93 20.75 -1.13
N LYS A 3 1.45 21.25 -2.28
CA LYS A 3 1.38 22.70 -2.57
C LYS A 3 0.27 23.30 -1.73
N THR A 4 0.58 24.32 -0.94
CA THR A 4 -0.38 25.04 -0.11
C THR A 4 -0.78 26.34 -0.78
N LEU A 5 -2.07 26.59 -0.90
CA LEU A 5 -2.64 27.83 -1.41
C LEU A 5 -3.41 28.54 -0.29
N MET A 6 -3.24 29.84 -0.18
CA MET A 6 -3.99 30.68 0.74
C MET A 6 -5.04 31.47 -0.02
N ILE A 7 -6.29 31.31 0.35
CA ILE A 7 -7.44 31.98 -0.30
C ILE A 7 -8.21 32.74 0.76
N THR A 8 -8.23 34.06 0.68
CA THR A 8 -8.84 34.91 1.72
C THR A 8 -9.71 36.06 1.15
N GLY A 9 -10.68 36.50 1.94
CA GLY A 9 -11.44 37.71 1.68
C GLY A 9 -10.69 39.00 2.04
N ASP A 10 -9.56 38.92 2.75
CA ASP A 10 -8.75 40.03 3.19
C ASP A 10 -8.09 40.79 2.03
N ASN A 11 -7.57 41.98 2.32
CA ASN A 11 -6.83 42.77 1.33
C ASN A 11 -5.45 42.11 1.01
N GLY A 12 -4.91 42.47 -0.17
CA GLY A 12 -3.67 41.85 -0.66
C GLY A 12 -2.43 42.06 0.24
N ILE A 13 -2.35 43.21 0.94
CA ILE A 13 -1.22 43.54 1.82
C ILE A 13 -1.25 42.60 3.04
N THR A 14 -2.42 42.45 3.67
CA THR A 14 -2.64 41.57 4.82
C THR A 14 -2.41 40.10 4.41
N ALA A 15 -2.97 39.69 3.26
CA ALA A 15 -2.81 38.34 2.74
C ALA A 15 -1.33 38.01 2.48
N LYS A 16 -0.56 38.96 1.94
CA LYS A 16 0.88 38.75 1.71
C LYS A 16 1.65 38.62 3.01
N ALA A 17 1.41 39.48 3.99
CA ALA A 17 2.07 39.44 5.30
C ALA A 17 1.78 38.12 6.02
N ILE A 18 0.53 37.67 6.06
CA ILE A 18 0.16 36.39 6.67
C ILE A 18 0.80 35.22 5.89
N GLY A 19 0.80 35.28 4.55
CA GLY A 19 1.43 34.26 3.73
C GLY A 19 2.93 34.11 4.03
N GLU A 20 3.65 35.20 4.14
CA GLU A 20 5.08 35.22 4.49
C GLU A 20 5.31 34.66 5.90
N ASP A 21 4.48 35.00 6.89
CA ASP A 21 4.57 34.50 8.27
C ASP A 21 4.39 32.97 8.34
N ILE A 22 3.56 32.38 7.48
CA ILE A 22 3.32 30.93 7.43
C ILE A 22 4.18 30.20 6.39
N GLY A 23 5.12 30.91 5.75
CA GLY A 23 6.07 30.34 4.80
C GLY A 23 5.54 30.16 3.37
N ILE A 24 4.45 30.81 2.99
CA ILE A 24 3.94 30.85 1.62
C ILE A 24 4.49 32.10 0.90
N TYR A 25 5.57 31.93 0.17
CA TYR A 25 6.21 33.02 -0.58
C TYR A 25 5.67 33.04 -2.01
N SER A 26 4.79 33.99 -2.31
CA SER A 26 4.20 34.18 -3.64
C SER A 26 3.75 35.63 -3.83
N ASP A 27 3.66 36.05 -5.06
CA ASP A 27 2.90 37.27 -5.38
C ASP A 27 1.43 37.03 -5.11
N VAL A 28 0.72 38.15 -4.84
CA VAL A 28 -0.72 38.11 -4.54
C VAL A 28 -1.51 38.43 -5.81
N ILE A 29 -2.53 37.60 -6.06
CA ILE A 29 -3.54 37.86 -7.07
C ILE A 29 -4.87 38.20 -6.39
N THR A 30 -5.66 39.15 -6.95
CA THR A 30 -6.93 39.55 -6.36
C THR A 30 -8.12 38.90 -7.06
N GLY A 31 -9.26 38.81 -6.35
CA GLY A 31 -10.52 38.36 -6.96
C GLY A 31 -10.89 39.14 -8.22
N LYS A 32 -10.60 40.44 -8.24
CA LYS A 32 -10.85 41.31 -9.41
C LYS A 32 -10.00 40.94 -10.63
N ASP A 33 -8.76 40.49 -10.39
CA ASP A 33 -7.90 39.99 -11.46
C ASP A 33 -8.44 38.67 -12.00
N ILE A 34 -8.93 37.77 -11.12
CA ILE A 34 -9.54 36.51 -11.48
C ILE A 34 -10.83 36.69 -12.30
N ASP A 35 -11.66 37.69 -11.95
CA ASP A 35 -12.90 38.00 -12.66
C ASP A 35 -12.63 38.41 -14.13
N ASN A 36 -11.48 39.04 -14.40
CA ASN A 36 -11.05 39.41 -15.74
C ASN A 36 -10.34 38.32 -16.54
N MET A 37 -10.06 37.15 -15.93
CA MET A 37 -9.39 36.03 -16.56
C MET A 37 -10.38 35.06 -17.19
N ASP A 38 -10.07 34.59 -18.38
CA ASP A 38 -10.69 33.38 -18.94
C ASP A 38 -10.18 32.12 -18.24
N ASN A 39 -10.77 30.97 -18.59
CA ASN A 39 -10.41 29.71 -17.94
C ASN A 39 -8.96 29.28 -18.25
N SER A 40 -8.41 29.58 -19.41
CA SER A 40 -7.05 29.24 -19.79
C SER A 40 -6.04 30.08 -18.99
N GLN A 41 -6.31 31.39 -18.88
CA GLN A 41 -5.51 32.30 -18.08
C GLN A 41 -5.53 31.94 -16.59
N LEU A 42 -6.69 31.51 -16.08
CA LEU A 42 -6.81 31.07 -14.68
C LEU A 42 -6.03 29.77 -14.44
N MET A 43 -6.04 28.82 -15.39
CA MET A 43 -5.23 27.61 -15.30
C MET A 43 -3.72 27.90 -15.25
N GLU A 44 -3.24 28.93 -15.96
CA GLU A 44 -1.86 29.38 -15.83
C GLU A 44 -1.60 30.07 -14.49
N ALA A 45 -2.55 30.90 -14.05
CA ALA A 45 -2.43 31.65 -12.79
C ALA A 45 -2.36 30.73 -11.56
N VAL A 46 -3.12 29.63 -11.50
CA VAL A 46 -3.08 28.70 -10.35
C VAL A 46 -1.75 27.96 -10.22
N ASN A 47 -0.94 27.88 -11.29
CA ASN A 47 0.42 27.37 -11.22
C ASN A 47 1.41 28.41 -10.67
N LYS A 48 1.17 29.68 -10.94
CA LYS A 48 2.07 30.78 -10.61
C LYS A 48 1.84 31.36 -9.23
N TYR A 49 0.59 31.54 -8.84
CA TYR A 49 0.22 32.21 -7.59
C TYR A 49 -0.19 31.20 -6.52
N SER A 50 0.17 31.50 -5.27
CA SER A 50 -0.23 30.71 -4.09
C SER A 50 -1.02 31.54 -3.08
N ILE A 51 -1.15 32.87 -3.28
CA ILE A 51 -1.90 33.77 -2.39
C ILE A 51 -2.98 34.49 -3.20
N TYR A 52 -4.23 34.31 -2.78
CA TYR A 52 -5.44 34.87 -3.39
C TYR A 52 -6.16 35.78 -2.40
N ALA A 53 -6.30 37.05 -2.72
CA ALA A 53 -6.86 38.07 -1.83
C ALA A 53 -8.18 38.65 -2.38
N ARG A 54 -9.07 39.12 -1.49
CA ARG A 54 -10.38 39.68 -1.85
C ARG A 54 -11.18 38.82 -2.82
N VAL A 55 -11.17 37.52 -2.59
CA VAL A 55 -11.87 36.56 -3.44
C VAL A 55 -13.33 36.40 -3.03
N THR A 56 -14.19 36.28 -4.02
CA THR A 56 -15.62 35.95 -3.85
C THR A 56 -15.80 34.42 -3.75
N PRO A 57 -16.95 33.92 -3.31
CA PRO A 57 -17.28 32.50 -3.34
C PRO A 57 -17.12 31.87 -4.74
N GLU A 58 -17.49 32.63 -5.78
CA GLU A 58 -17.36 32.21 -7.17
C GLU A 58 -15.88 32.09 -7.58
N ASN A 59 -15.02 33.01 -7.17
CA ASN A 59 -13.58 32.91 -7.41
C ASN A 59 -12.99 31.69 -6.72
N LYS A 60 -13.39 31.37 -5.48
CA LYS A 60 -12.95 30.17 -4.77
C LYS A 60 -13.30 28.90 -5.57
N TYR A 61 -14.53 28.82 -6.03
CA TYR A 61 -15.01 27.72 -6.87
C TYR A 61 -14.19 27.58 -8.16
N ARG A 62 -13.96 28.70 -8.88
CA ARG A 62 -13.18 28.72 -10.13
C ARG A 62 -11.72 28.29 -9.93
N ILE A 63 -11.10 28.69 -8.81
CA ILE A 63 -9.72 28.27 -8.47
C ILE A 63 -9.66 26.74 -8.27
N VAL A 64 -10.58 26.17 -7.49
CA VAL A 64 -10.67 24.73 -7.24
C VAL A 64 -10.91 23.98 -8.56
N ASP A 65 -11.86 24.45 -9.38
CA ASP A 65 -12.18 23.85 -10.68
C ASP A 65 -10.97 23.87 -11.64
N ALA A 66 -10.22 24.98 -11.66
CA ALA A 66 -9.03 25.11 -12.50
C ALA A 66 -7.93 24.13 -12.09
N LEU A 67 -7.67 23.93 -10.80
CA LEU A 67 -6.71 22.96 -10.29
C LEU A 67 -7.12 21.52 -10.63
N LYS A 68 -8.39 21.18 -10.43
CA LYS A 68 -8.93 19.84 -10.78
C LYS A 68 -8.84 19.56 -12.28
N LYS A 69 -9.11 20.54 -13.12
CA LYS A 69 -8.97 20.40 -14.59
C LYS A 69 -7.53 20.16 -15.04
N GLN A 70 -6.54 20.53 -14.22
CA GLN A 70 -5.13 20.19 -14.46
C GLN A 70 -4.73 18.79 -13.98
N GLY A 71 -5.67 18.05 -13.37
CA GLY A 71 -5.42 16.72 -12.82
C GLY A 71 -4.82 16.72 -11.41
N GLU A 72 -4.82 17.88 -10.73
CA GLU A 72 -4.41 17.98 -9.34
C GLU A 72 -5.49 17.42 -8.41
N ILE A 73 -5.09 16.73 -7.35
CA ILE A 73 -5.98 16.29 -6.26
C ILE A 73 -6.06 17.44 -5.25
N VAL A 74 -7.24 18.05 -5.13
CA VAL A 74 -7.46 19.27 -4.36
C VAL A 74 -8.15 18.95 -3.04
N ALA A 75 -7.50 19.29 -1.92
CA ALA A 75 -8.16 19.43 -0.63
C ALA A 75 -8.50 20.91 -0.39
N PHE A 76 -9.75 21.20 -0.06
CA PHE A 76 -10.20 22.55 0.25
C PHE A 76 -10.76 22.63 1.67
N ALA A 77 -10.22 23.53 2.49
CA ALA A 77 -10.68 23.75 3.86
C ALA A 77 -11.39 25.11 3.96
N GLY A 78 -12.58 25.10 4.54
CA GLY A 78 -13.38 26.31 4.76
C GLY A 78 -14.31 26.16 5.95
N ASP A 79 -14.82 27.27 6.47
CA ASP A 79 -15.69 27.32 7.65
C ASP A 79 -17.06 27.97 7.40
N GLY A 80 -17.17 28.72 6.31
CA GLY A 80 -18.33 29.53 6.00
C GLY A 80 -19.34 28.91 5.02
N ILE A 81 -20.55 29.43 5.01
CA ILE A 81 -21.58 29.10 4.01
C ILE A 81 -21.07 29.39 2.59
N ASN A 82 -20.27 30.42 2.44
CA ASN A 82 -19.66 30.85 1.18
C ASN A 82 -18.64 29.86 0.62
N ASP A 83 -18.12 28.98 1.46
CA ASP A 83 -17.12 27.96 1.09
C ASP A 83 -17.76 26.64 0.66
N ALA A 84 -19.01 26.41 1.00
CA ALA A 84 -19.71 25.16 0.75
C ALA A 84 -19.65 24.68 -0.73
N PRO A 85 -19.80 25.57 -1.75
CA PRO A 85 -19.66 25.14 -3.14
C PRO A 85 -18.23 24.65 -3.48
N SER A 86 -17.21 25.31 -2.95
CA SER A 86 -15.79 24.94 -3.15
C SER A 86 -15.41 23.68 -2.38
N ILE A 87 -15.93 23.55 -1.13
CA ILE A 87 -15.79 22.34 -0.32
C ILE A 87 -16.37 21.14 -1.07
N LYS A 88 -17.58 21.27 -1.62
CA LYS A 88 -18.27 20.19 -2.34
C LYS A 88 -17.60 19.84 -3.66
N LEU A 89 -16.95 20.80 -4.32
CA LEU A 89 -16.26 20.58 -5.60
C LEU A 89 -14.90 19.90 -5.41
N ALA A 90 -14.19 20.18 -4.33
CA ALA A 90 -12.88 19.63 -4.05
C ALA A 90 -12.90 18.08 -4.05
N ASP A 91 -11.74 17.44 -4.22
CA ASP A 91 -11.62 15.98 -4.08
C ASP A 91 -11.70 15.56 -2.61
N ILE A 92 -11.28 16.46 -1.71
CA ILE A 92 -11.40 16.32 -0.26
C ILE A 92 -11.88 17.65 0.30
N GLY A 93 -13.17 17.73 0.61
CA GLY A 93 -13.77 18.88 1.30
C GLY A 93 -13.56 18.79 2.81
N CYS A 94 -12.96 19.83 3.42
CA CYS A 94 -12.75 19.90 4.86
C CYS A 94 -13.52 21.08 5.46
N SER A 95 -14.13 20.89 6.63
CA SER A 95 -14.76 21.97 7.40
C SER A 95 -14.33 21.99 8.86
N MET A 96 -14.45 23.15 9.50
CA MET A 96 -14.25 23.29 10.93
C MET A 96 -15.44 22.73 11.71
N GLY A 97 -15.18 22.01 12.80
CA GLY A 97 -16.23 21.39 13.60
C GLY A 97 -16.92 22.35 14.56
N LYS A 98 -16.14 23.15 15.31
CA LYS A 98 -16.65 24.11 16.29
C LYS A 98 -16.96 25.46 15.64
N GLY A 99 -16.04 25.99 14.84
CA GLY A 99 -16.17 27.30 14.16
C GLY A 99 -16.94 27.22 12.84
N GLY A 100 -17.10 26.05 12.25
CA GLY A 100 -17.74 25.87 10.95
C GLY A 100 -19.27 25.97 11.02
N THR A 101 -19.87 26.49 9.95
CA THR A 101 -21.33 26.51 9.78
C THR A 101 -21.86 25.10 9.47
N GLU A 102 -23.14 24.87 9.79
CA GLU A 102 -23.80 23.58 9.47
C GLU A 102 -23.77 23.26 7.98
N VAL A 103 -23.91 24.29 7.13
CA VAL A 103 -23.86 24.14 5.68
C VAL A 103 -22.48 23.69 5.20
N ALA A 104 -21.41 24.27 5.77
CA ALA A 104 -20.03 23.84 5.46
C ALA A 104 -19.78 22.40 5.91
N ARG A 105 -20.24 22.02 7.13
CA ARG A 105 -20.13 20.65 7.64
C ARG A 105 -20.87 19.62 6.78
N GLN A 106 -22.08 19.94 6.32
CA GLN A 106 -22.87 19.05 5.44
C GLN A 106 -22.26 18.93 4.04
N ALA A 107 -21.51 19.93 3.58
CA ALA A 107 -20.84 19.90 2.28
C ALA A 107 -19.50 19.15 2.32
N SER A 108 -18.90 18.96 3.50
CA SER A 108 -17.54 18.42 3.66
C SER A 108 -17.51 16.90 3.77
N ASP A 109 -16.38 16.33 3.33
CA ASP A 109 -16.04 14.91 3.51
C ASP A 109 -15.38 14.66 4.88
N ILE A 110 -14.66 15.67 5.40
CA ILE A 110 -13.96 15.64 6.68
C ILE A 110 -14.36 16.84 7.53
N VAL A 111 -14.73 16.59 8.78
CA VAL A 111 -15.00 17.63 9.79
C VAL A 111 -13.89 17.60 10.84
N LEU A 112 -13.17 18.72 10.97
CA LEU A 112 -12.10 18.89 11.95
C LEU A 112 -12.69 19.22 13.33
N ALA A 113 -12.88 18.22 14.18
CA ALA A 113 -13.53 18.38 15.48
C ALA A 113 -12.80 19.32 16.44
N ASP A 114 -11.50 19.49 16.27
CA ASP A 114 -10.62 20.34 17.07
C ASP A 114 -10.33 21.73 16.44
N ASP A 115 -10.82 21.98 15.22
CA ASP A 115 -10.56 23.16 14.39
C ASP A 115 -9.04 23.39 14.13
N ASN A 116 -8.25 22.34 14.12
CA ASN A 116 -6.81 22.42 14.01
C ASN A 116 -6.31 21.92 12.66
N PHE A 117 -5.63 22.76 11.90
CA PHE A 117 -5.03 22.40 10.61
C PHE A 117 -3.97 21.30 10.71
N ASN A 118 -3.30 21.12 11.85
CA ASN A 118 -2.36 20.02 12.03
C ASN A 118 -3.03 18.65 11.93
N THR A 119 -4.34 18.58 12.21
CA THR A 119 -5.13 17.37 12.04
C THR A 119 -5.25 16.98 10.56
N ILE A 120 -5.30 17.95 9.64
CA ILE A 120 -5.23 17.68 8.19
C ILE A 120 -3.88 17.05 7.83
N VAL A 121 -2.78 17.58 8.36
CA VAL A 121 -1.43 17.00 8.10
C VAL A 121 -1.34 15.57 8.61
N SER A 122 -1.90 15.30 9.79
CA SER A 122 -1.97 13.93 10.35
C SER A 122 -2.83 13.02 9.47
N ALA A 123 -3.99 13.50 9.00
CA ALA A 123 -4.86 12.74 8.10
C ALA A 123 -4.17 12.42 6.77
N ILE A 124 -3.42 13.37 6.20
CA ILE A 124 -2.63 13.12 4.98
C ILE A 124 -1.57 12.06 5.24
N LYS A 125 -0.88 12.10 6.37
CA LYS A 125 0.13 11.11 6.75
C LYS A 125 -0.48 9.72 6.86
N GLU A 126 -1.58 9.60 7.59
CA GLU A 126 -2.29 8.32 7.76
C GLU A 126 -2.83 7.79 6.43
N GLY A 127 -3.45 8.66 5.61
CA GLY A 127 -3.95 8.29 4.29
C GLY A 127 -2.85 7.78 3.35
N ARG A 128 -1.69 8.45 3.33
CA ARG A 128 -0.52 7.97 2.58
C ARG A 128 0.00 6.63 3.10
N GLY A 129 0.03 6.45 4.43
CA GLY A 129 0.42 5.19 5.05
C GLY A 129 -0.52 4.04 4.69
N ILE A 130 -1.84 4.28 4.73
CA ILE A 130 -2.85 3.30 4.31
C ILE A 130 -2.65 2.92 2.84
N TYR A 131 -2.41 3.90 1.95
CA TYR A 131 -2.16 3.64 0.54
C TYR A 131 -0.90 2.77 0.34
N GLU A 132 0.20 3.06 1.04
CA GLU A 132 1.40 2.22 1.01
C GLU A 132 1.14 0.80 1.51
N ASN A 133 0.37 0.65 2.57
CA ASN A 133 0.02 -0.67 3.08
C ASN A 133 -0.85 -1.45 2.09
N ILE A 134 -1.80 -0.79 1.40
CA ILE A 134 -2.57 -1.40 0.30
C ILE A 134 -1.63 -1.88 -0.81
N LEU A 135 -0.64 -1.10 -1.22
CA LEU A 135 0.33 -1.52 -2.23
C LEU A 135 1.16 -2.73 -1.78
N LYS A 136 1.57 -2.78 -0.50
CA LYS A 136 2.26 -3.97 0.07
C LYS A 136 1.38 -5.22 -0.02
N VAL A 137 0.09 -5.10 0.33
CA VAL A 137 -0.87 -6.22 0.26
C VAL A 137 -1.08 -6.68 -1.17
N ILE A 138 -1.25 -5.73 -2.11
CA ILE A 138 -1.40 -6.05 -3.54
C ILE A 138 -0.16 -6.78 -4.05
N HIS A 139 1.04 -6.27 -3.76
CA HIS A 139 2.29 -6.89 -4.14
C HIS A 139 2.38 -8.33 -3.61
N PHE A 140 2.13 -8.51 -2.31
CA PHE A 140 2.14 -9.81 -1.66
C PHE A 140 1.18 -10.80 -2.31
N LEU A 141 -0.10 -10.45 -2.42
CA LEU A 141 -1.13 -11.34 -2.97
C LEU A 141 -0.90 -11.68 -4.44
N LEU A 142 -0.46 -10.71 -5.25
CA LEU A 142 -0.21 -10.97 -6.66
C LEU A 142 1.02 -11.85 -6.87
N SER A 143 2.12 -11.64 -6.14
CA SER A 143 3.30 -12.50 -6.24
C SER A 143 3.00 -13.92 -5.79
N SER A 144 2.24 -14.10 -4.71
CA SER A 144 1.77 -15.41 -4.23
C SER A 144 0.95 -16.14 -5.30
N ASN A 145 -0.09 -15.48 -5.84
CA ASN A 145 -0.97 -16.08 -6.85
C ASN A 145 -0.23 -16.41 -8.15
N ILE A 146 0.72 -15.57 -8.60
CA ILE A 146 1.57 -15.88 -9.75
C ILE A 146 2.40 -17.14 -9.48
N GLY A 147 2.95 -17.29 -8.27
CA GLY A 147 3.66 -18.49 -7.86
C GLY A 147 2.80 -19.75 -7.98
N GLU A 148 1.56 -19.69 -7.48
CA GLU A 148 0.61 -20.81 -7.56
C GLU A 148 0.26 -21.20 -9.01
N ILE A 149 -0.06 -20.18 -9.83
CA ILE A 149 -0.36 -20.39 -11.25
C ILE A 149 0.83 -21.04 -11.95
N LEU A 150 2.05 -20.55 -11.69
CA LEU A 150 3.26 -21.08 -12.30
C LEU A 150 3.55 -22.53 -11.88
N VAL A 151 3.32 -22.89 -10.62
CA VAL A 151 3.45 -24.26 -10.14
C VAL A 151 2.58 -25.20 -10.96
N ILE A 152 1.31 -24.88 -11.13
CA ILE A 152 0.38 -25.72 -11.91
C ILE A 152 0.75 -25.71 -13.39
N PHE A 153 0.97 -24.52 -13.98
CA PHE A 153 1.23 -24.34 -15.40
C PHE A 153 2.52 -25.07 -15.83
N LEU A 154 3.62 -24.85 -15.11
CA LEU A 154 4.90 -25.49 -15.44
C LEU A 154 4.85 -26.99 -15.23
N SER A 155 4.14 -27.49 -14.20
CA SER A 155 4.01 -28.93 -14.00
C SER A 155 3.29 -29.61 -15.17
N VAL A 156 2.25 -28.97 -15.72
CA VAL A 156 1.52 -29.48 -16.88
C VAL A 156 2.42 -29.50 -18.13
N ILE A 157 3.17 -28.42 -18.40
CA ILE A 157 4.10 -28.36 -19.54
C ILE A 157 5.21 -29.41 -19.43
N MET A 158 5.75 -29.60 -18.22
CA MET A 158 6.82 -30.58 -17.98
C MET A 158 6.32 -32.04 -17.92
N GLY A 159 5.02 -32.25 -18.05
CA GLY A 159 4.41 -33.58 -17.98
C GLY A 159 4.43 -34.19 -16.58
N PHE A 160 4.60 -33.38 -15.56
CA PHE A 160 4.51 -33.86 -14.19
C PHE A 160 3.06 -34.13 -13.79
N GLN A 161 2.87 -34.99 -12.82
CA GLN A 161 1.57 -35.09 -12.16
C GLN A 161 1.27 -33.82 -11.39
N VAL A 162 -0.03 -33.47 -11.26
CA VAL A 162 -0.50 -32.26 -10.59
C VAL A 162 0.13 -32.15 -9.19
N PRO A 163 0.95 -31.12 -8.92
CA PRO A 163 1.72 -30.98 -7.69
C PRO A 163 0.91 -30.45 -6.50
N LEU A 164 -0.24 -29.85 -6.76
CA LEU A 164 -1.13 -29.25 -5.75
C LEU A 164 -2.57 -29.69 -5.98
N LEU A 165 -3.25 -30.11 -4.94
CA LEU A 165 -4.68 -30.42 -4.99
C LEU A 165 -5.54 -29.15 -4.82
N PRO A 166 -6.76 -29.09 -5.37
CA PRO A 166 -7.62 -27.92 -5.23
C PRO A 166 -7.88 -27.50 -3.75
N VAL A 167 -8.00 -28.45 -2.84
CA VAL A 167 -8.18 -28.16 -1.41
C VAL A 167 -6.93 -27.50 -0.80
N GLN A 168 -5.74 -27.84 -1.27
CA GLN A 168 -4.47 -27.24 -0.84
C GLN A 168 -4.36 -25.78 -1.33
N LEU A 169 -4.73 -25.51 -2.59
CA LEU A 169 -4.79 -24.13 -3.13
C LEU A 169 -5.83 -23.28 -2.37
N LEU A 170 -7.00 -23.85 -2.10
CA LEU A 170 -8.00 -23.15 -1.30
C LEU A 170 -7.48 -22.81 0.12
N TRP A 171 -6.73 -23.75 0.73
CA TRP A 171 -6.12 -23.51 2.03
C TRP A 171 -5.08 -22.37 1.99
N VAL A 172 -4.19 -22.38 0.98
CA VAL A 172 -3.18 -21.33 0.82
C VAL A 172 -3.86 -19.96 0.72
N ASN A 173 -4.77 -19.80 -0.22
CA ASN A 173 -5.42 -18.51 -0.46
C ASN A 173 -6.30 -18.04 0.70
N LEU A 174 -7.00 -18.95 1.38
CA LEU A 174 -7.94 -18.57 2.44
C LEU A 174 -7.26 -18.42 3.80
N VAL A 175 -6.25 -19.23 4.11
CA VAL A 175 -5.66 -19.28 5.45
C VAL A 175 -4.27 -18.64 5.45
N THR A 176 -3.35 -19.17 4.63
CA THR A 176 -1.94 -18.73 4.72
C THR A 176 -1.68 -17.37 4.08
N ASP A 177 -2.44 -16.97 3.06
CA ASP A 177 -2.30 -15.65 2.43
C ASP A 177 -3.09 -14.56 3.15
N SER A 178 -4.28 -14.90 3.68
CA SER A 178 -5.12 -13.90 4.36
C SER A 178 -4.50 -13.35 5.63
N LEU A 179 -3.81 -14.19 6.42
CA LEU A 179 -3.22 -13.78 7.68
C LEU A 179 -2.13 -12.69 7.50
N PRO A 180 -1.10 -12.88 6.63
CA PRO A 180 -0.13 -11.82 6.35
C PRO A 180 -0.73 -10.62 5.64
N ALA A 181 -1.69 -10.80 4.73
CA ALA A 181 -2.34 -9.70 4.03
C ALA A 181 -3.02 -8.73 4.99
N VAL A 182 -3.78 -9.23 5.97
CA VAL A 182 -4.38 -8.41 7.03
C VAL A 182 -3.30 -7.73 7.87
N ALA A 183 -2.25 -8.46 8.25
CA ALA A 183 -1.16 -7.92 9.06
C ALA A 183 -0.36 -6.82 8.34
N LEU A 184 -0.15 -6.93 7.02
CA LEU A 184 0.46 -5.89 6.19
C LEU A 184 -0.47 -4.67 6.01
N GLY A 185 -1.79 -4.89 5.93
CA GLY A 185 -2.77 -3.82 5.83
C GLY A 185 -2.80 -2.87 7.03
N VAL A 186 -2.40 -3.35 8.21
CA VAL A 186 -2.30 -2.57 9.46
C VAL A 186 -0.86 -2.28 9.87
N ASP A 187 0.10 -2.38 8.95
CA ASP A 187 1.51 -2.12 9.24
C ASP A 187 1.75 -0.68 9.67
N VAL A 188 2.77 -0.46 10.47
CA VAL A 188 3.13 0.87 10.98
C VAL A 188 3.54 1.79 9.84
N VAL A 189 2.97 3.00 9.84
CA VAL A 189 3.26 4.01 8.82
C VAL A 189 4.67 4.58 8.98
N ASP A 190 5.51 4.42 7.97
CA ASP A 190 6.86 5.00 7.97
C ASP A 190 6.79 6.54 7.90
N LYS A 191 7.73 7.21 8.57
CA LYS A 191 7.84 8.68 8.54
C LYS A 191 8.18 9.21 7.16
N SER A 192 8.81 8.42 6.31
CA SER A 192 9.20 8.78 4.94
C SER A 192 8.02 9.02 3.99
N VAL A 193 6.80 8.55 4.33
CA VAL A 193 5.58 8.78 3.51
C VAL A 193 5.28 10.27 3.26
N MET A 194 5.80 11.15 4.11
CA MET A 194 5.65 12.60 3.95
C MET A 194 6.72 13.23 3.04
N ILE A 195 7.83 12.54 2.75
CA ILE A 195 8.99 13.11 2.03
C ILE A 195 8.88 12.91 0.52
N GLY A 196 8.17 11.89 0.05
CA GLY A 196 8.03 11.63 -1.39
C GLY A 196 6.95 10.61 -1.72
N LYS A 197 6.53 10.57 -2.98
CA LYS A 197 5.72 9.47 -3.50
C LYS A 197 6.62 8.24 -3.62
N ARG A 198 6.15 7.09 -3.11
CA ARG A 198 6.79 5.80 -3.41
C ARG A 198 6.77 5.62 -4.93
N LYS A 199 7.94 5.40 -5.53
CA LYS A 199 7.99 5.08 -6.96
C LYS A 199 7.40 3.70 -7.15
N GLU A 200 6.30 3.62 -7.89
CA GLU A 200 5.69 2.34 -8.32
C GLU A 200 6.50 1.68 -9.44
N GLU A 201 7.56 2.37 -9.90
CA GLU A 201 8.44 1.89 -10.95
C GLU A 201 9.09 0.55 -10.56
N GLY A 202 8.90 -0.45 -11.39
CA GLY A 202 9.46 -1.79 -11.18
C GLY A 202 8.65 -2.73 -10.28
N MET A 203 7.57 -2.28 -9.63
CA MET A 203 6.75 -3.13 -8.77
C MET A 203 6.20 -4.36 -9.53
N TRP A 204 5.68 -4.18 -10.73
CA TRP A 204 5.16 -5.27 -11.56
C TRP A 204 6.20 -6.30 -11.94
N THR A 205 7.42 -5.84 -12.26
CA THR A 205 8.54 -6.74 -12.57
C THR A 205 8.92 -7.58 -11.34
N ARG A 206 8.98 -6.95 -10.16
CA ARG A 206 9.24 -7.66 -8.90
C ARG A 206 8.17 -8.68 -8.58
N ILE A 207 6.88 -8.33 -8.69
CA ILE A 207 5.76 -9.26 -8.50
C ILE A 207 5.95 -10.53 -9.34
N VAL A 208 6.28 -10.37 -10.63
CA VAL A 208 6.47 -11.51 -11.52
C VAL A 208 7.70 -12.33 -11.17
N LEU A 209 8.82 -11.68 -10.88
CA LEU A 209 10.07 -12.37 -10.53
C LEU A 209 9.98 -13.13 -9.20
N GLU A 210 9.38 -12.50 -8.18
CA GLU A 210 9.17 -13.11 -6.87
C GLU A 210 8.18 -14.28 -6.95
N GLY A 211 7.06 -14.10 -7.68
CA GLY A 211 6.13 -15.20 -7.95
C GLY A 211 6.78 -16.36 -8.70
N PHE A 212 7.60 -16.07 -9.73
CA PHE A 212 8.35 -17.10 -10.44
C PHE A 212 9.33 -17.83 -9.50
N MET A 213 10.03 -17.11 -8.66
CA MET A 213 10.96 -17.69 -7.68
C MET A 213 10.24 -18.63 -6.70
N ILE A 214 9.13 -18.17 -6.10
CA ILE A 214 8.33 -18.97 -5.16
C ILE A 214 7.80 -20.24 -5.85
N GLY A 215 7.24 -20.10 -7.06
CA GLY A 215 6.73 -21.20 -7.85
C GLY A 215 7.82 -22.22 -8.22
N ALA A 216 9.00 -21.75 -8.63
CA ALA A 216 10.14 -22.61 -8.96
C ALA A 216 10.64 -23.41 -7.74
N LEU A 217 10.73 -22.77 -6.57
CA LEU A 217 11.11 -23.42 -5.31
C LEU A 217 10.09 -24.46 -4.87
N ALA A 218 8.79 -24.19 -5.04
CA ALA A 218 7.73 -25.15 -4.74
C ALA A 218 7.80 -26.37 -5.69
N LEU A 219 8.06 -26.16 -6.99
CA LEU A 219 8.28 -27.26 -7.94
C LEU A 219 9.56 -28.05 -7.65
N LEU A 220 10.61 -27.38 -7.21
CA LEU A 220 11.84 -28.05 -6.77
C LEU A 220 11.56 -28.94 -5.55
N ALA A 221 10.78 -28.46 -4.58
CA ALA A 221 10.35 -29.25 -3.44
C ALA A 221 9.50 -30.46 -3.86
N PHE A 222 8.61 -30.29 -4.87
CA PHE A 222 7.87 -31.40 -5.46
C PHE A 222 8.79 -32.45 -6.04
N ALA A 223 9.76 -32.04 -6.84
CA ALA A 223 10.71 -32.96 -7.49
C ALA A 223 11.59 -33.71 -6.45
N ILE A 224 12.12 -32.99 -5.46
CA ILE A 224 12.91 -33.59 -4.37
C ILE A 224 12.04 -34.56 -3.58
N GLY A 225 10.85 -34.18 -3.16
CA GLY A 225 9.95 -35.00 -2.37
C GLY A 225 9.52 -36.28 -3.11
N ASN A 226 9.31 -36.19 -4.43
CA ASN A 226 9.01 -37.35 -5.27
C ASN A 226 10.23 -38.28 -5.41
N PHE A 227 11.45 -37.74 -5.40
CA PHE A 227 12.69 -38.51 -5.50
C PHE A 227 13.03 -39.24 -4.18
N ILE A 228 12.88 -38.60 -3.02
CA ILE A 228 13.22 -39.14 -1.70
C ILE A 228 12.06 -39.88 -1.03
N GLY A 229 10.88 -39.87 -1.61
CA GLY A 229 9.68 -40.54 -1.11
C GLY A 229 8.77 -41.01 -2.24
N ASP A 230 7.59 -40.47 -2.33
CA ASP A 230 6.61 -40.76 -3.35
C ASP A 230 5.90 -39.50 -3.83
N ILE A 231 4.95 -39.63 -4.75
CA ILE A 231 4.19 -38.53 -5.31
C ILE A 231 3.39 -37.74 -4.24
N ARG A 232 2.94 -38.40 -3.18
CA ARG A 232 2.22 -37.75 -2.08
C ARG A 232 3.16 -36.92 -1.22
N THR A 233 4.36 -37.45 -0.97
CA THR A 233 5.46 -36.75 -0.30
C THR A 233 5.85 -35.52 -1.11
N GLY A 234 6.03 -35.64 -2.44
CA GLY A 234 6.30 -34.51 -3.31
C GLY A 234 5.23 -33.43 -3.25
N ARG A 235 3.94 -33.79 -3.32
CA ARG A 235 2.82 -32.86 -3.18
C ARG A 235 2.81 -32.16 -1.83
N THR A 236 3.02 -32.91 -0.75
CA THR A 236 3.04 -32.35 0.60
C THR A 236 4.20 -31.37 0.76
N MET A 237 5.40 -31.69 0.29
CA MET A 237 6.56 -30.78 0.33
C MET A 237 6.34 -29.53 -0.53
N CYS A 238 5.77 -29.67 -1.74
CA CYS A 238 5.40 -28.54 -2.60
C CYS A 238 4.42 -27.61 -1.89
N PHE A 239 3.36 -28.16 -1.32
CA PHE A 239 2.35 -27.42 -0.56
C PHE A 239 2.95 -26.70 0.65
N CYS A 240 3.83 -27.34 1.42
CA CYS A 240 4.50 -26.74 2.56
C CYS A 240 5.45 -25.61 2.14
N VAL A 241 6.27 -25.81 1.10
CA VAL A 241 7.20 -24.79 0.62
C VAL A 241 6.43 -23.59 0.07
N LEU A 242 5.37 -23.80 -0.69
CA LEU A 242 4.53 -22.72 -1.20
C LEU A 242 3.96 -21.89 -0.05
N SER A 243 3.26 -22.52 0.91
CA SER A 243 2.63 -21.85 2.05
C SER A 243 3.65 -21.14 2.95
N ILE A 244 4.72 -21.81 3.36
CA ILE A 244 5.67 -21.24 4.32
C ILE A 244 6.53 -20.15 3.67
N SER A 245 6.93 -20.32 2.39
CA SER A 245 7.69 -19.28 1.69
C SER A 245 6.90 -17.98 1.57
N GLN A 246 5.59 -18.05 1.30
CA GLN A 246 4.72 -16.86 1.26
C GLN A 246 4.63 -16.18 2.63
N LEU A 247 4.42 -16.94 3.72
CA LEU A 247 4.40 -16.42 5.09
C LEU A 247 5.69 -15.68 5.45
N VAL A 248 6.84 -16.24 5.09
CA VAL A 248 8.15 -15.63 5.35
C VAL A 248 8.41 -14.46 4.41
N HIS A 249 8.03 -14.58 3.13
CA HIS A 249 8.18 -13.53 2.12
C HIS A 249 7.37 -12.28 2.44
N ALA A 250 6.25 -12.38 3.15
CA ALA A 250 5.47 -11.24 3.59
C ALA A 250 6.29 -10.20 4.38
N PHE A 251 7.35 -10.63 5.08
CA PHE A 251 8.26 -9.70 5.74
C PHE A 251 9.07 -8.84 4.75
N ASN A 252 9.38 -9.36 3.56
CA ASN A 252 10.05 -8.58 2.53
C ASN A 252 9.20 -7.44 1.99
N MET A 253 7.87 -7.57 2.05
CA MET A 253 6.91 -6.55 1.60
C MET A 253 6.85 -5.34 2.52
N ARG A 254 7.27 -5.45 3.79
CA ARG A 254 7.19 -4.35 4.75
C ARG A 254 8.00 -3.13 4.35
N THR A 255 9.16 -3.35 3.74
CA THR A 255 10.12 -2.27 3.46
C THR A 255 10.87 -2.50 2.16
N ILE A 256 11.24 -1.40 1.52
CA ILE A 256 12.17 -1.40 0.39
C ILE A 256 13.62 -1.55 0.87
N LYS A 257 13.89 -1.13 2.12
CA LYS A 257 15.21 -1.27 2.75
C LYS A 257 15.45 -2.71 3.21
N SER A 258 16.71 -3.00 3.59
CA SER A 258 17.06 -4.28 4.20
C SER A 258 16.20 -4.57 5.44
N LEU A 259 15.79 -5.83 5.62
CA LEU A 259 15.09 -6.26 6.83
C LEU A 259 15.96 -6.13 8.10
N LEU A 260 17.28 -6.09 7.93
CA LEU A 260 18.20 -5.91 9.06
C LEU A 260 18.26 -4.46 9.55
N ASP A 261 17.81 -3.50 8.72
CA ASP A 261 17.79 -2.07 9.05
C ASP A 261 16.49 -1.63 9.72
N ILE A 262 15.52 -2.52 9.82
CA ILE A 262 14.23 -2.25 10.47
C ILE A 262 14.01 -3.13 11.69
N ASN A 263 13.20 -2.63 12.61
CA ASN A 263 12.75 -3.45 13.72
C ASN A 263 11.60 -4.38 13.29
N ILE A 264 11.91 -5.67 13.10
CA ILE A 264 10.94 -6.69 12.69
C ILE A 264 9.78 -6.80 13.69
N PHE A 265 10.04 -6.52 14.98
CA PHE A 265 9.05 -6.65 16.06
C PHE A 265 8.03 -5.51 16.13
N GLU A 266 8.15 -4.48 15.31
CA GLU A 266 7.16 -3.39 15.27
C GLU A 266 5.79 -3.86 14.76
N ASN A 267 5.75 -4.82 13.83
CA ASN A 267 4.49 -5.42 13.37
C ASN A 267 4.27 -6.78 14.07
N VAL A 268 3.70 -6.74 15.25
CA VAL A 268 3.38 -7.93 16.05
C VAL A 268 2.35 -8.82 15.35
N TYR A 269 1.45 -8.22 14.56
CA TYR A 269 0.43 -8.96 13.81
C TYR A 269 1.05 -9.85 12.74
N LEU A 270 2.10 -9.38 12.05
CA LEU A 270 2.80 -10.17 11.04
C LEU A 270 3.58 -11.34 11.65
N ILE A 271 4.17 -11.13 12.82
CA ILE A 271 4.83 -12.21 13.59
C ILE A 271 3.78 -13.24 14.05
N GLY A 272 2.64 -12.77 14.55
CA GLY A 272 1.52 -13.62 14.92
C GLY A 272 0.99 -14.42 13.71
N ALA A 273 0.88 -13.79 12.54
CA ALA A 273 0.47 -14.43 11.29
C ALA A 273 1.47 -15.54 10.87
N LEU A 274 2.78 -15.28 10.97
CA LEU A 274 3.80 -16.28 10.69
C LEU A 274 3.69 -17.49 11.63
N ILE A 275 3.67 -17.25 12.94
CA ILE A 275 3.62 -18.32 13.95
C ILE A 275 2.34 -19.15 13.77
N LEU A 276 1.19 -18.48 13.65
CA LEU A 276 -0.10 -19.13 13.47
C LEU A 276 -0.16 -19.87 12.14
N GLY A 277 0.31 -19.26 11.05
CA GLY A 277 0.32 -19.87 9.72
C GLY A 277 1.19 -21.12 9.65
N VAL A 278 2.40 -21.08 10.22
CA VAL A 278 3.30 -22.25 10.29
C VAL A 278 2.68 -23.35 11.17
N PHE A 279 2.08 -22.98 12.30
CA PHE A 279 1.39 -23.94 13.17
C PHE A 279 0.20 -24.61 12.45
N LEU A 280 -0.63 -23.82 11.76
CA LEU A 280 -1.76 -24.36 11.00
C LEU A 280 -1.30 -25.23 9.84
N GLN A 281 -0.19 -24.85 9.17
CA GLN A 281 0.41 -25.67 8.11
C GLN A 281 0.90 -27.02 8.65
N TRP A 282 1.56 -27.01 9.81
CA TRP A 282 1.98 -28.24 10.50
C TRP A 282 0.77 -29.12 10.87
N LEU A 283 -0.31 -28.49 11.36
CA LEU A 283 -1.55 -29.20 11.74
C LEU A 283 -2.25 -29.89 10.55
N VAL A 284 -2.08 -29.38 9.33
CA VAL A 284 -2.65 -29.98 8.10
C VAL A 284 -1.79 -31.16 7.60
N VAL A 285 -0.51 -31.20 7.97
CA VAL A 285 0.43 -32.19 7.45
C VAL A 285 0.63 -33.38 8.41
N GLU A 286 0.78 -33.14 9.71
CA GLU A 286 1.19 -34.19 10.64
C GLU A 286 0.03 -35.08 11.13
N PRO A 287 -1.14 -34.57 11.54
CA PRO A 287 -2.21 -35.41 12.07
C PRO A 287 -2.90 -36.25 11.00
N ASN A 288 -2.98 -37.55 11.22
CA ASN A 288 -3.55 -38.52 10.28
C ASN A 288 -4.99 -38.20 9.82
N PHE A 289 -5.81 -37.56 10.70
CA PHE A 289 -7.18 -37.22 10.33
C PHE A 289 -7.26 -36.09 9.29
N MET A 290 -6.28 -35.19 9.25
CA MET A 290 -6.17 -34.12 8.25
C MET A 290 -5.64 -34.62 6.91
N ASN A 291 -4.79 -35.66 6.93
CA ASN A 291 -4.17 -36.18 5.73
C ASN A 291 -5.19 -36.70 4.70
N SER A 292 -6.29 -37.28 5.14
CA SER A 292 -7.36 -37.72 4.26
C SER A 292 -8.12 -36.57 3.59
N ILE A 293 -8.21 -35.42 4.27
CA ILE A 293 -8.93 -34.22 3.76
C ILE A 293 -8.04 -33.48 2.75
N PHE A 294 -6.78 -33.26 3.13
CA PHE A 294 -5.84 -32.44 2.34
C PHE A 294 -4.98 -33.24 1.36
N GLY A 295 -5.07 -34.58 1.41
CA GLY A 295 -4.22 -35.46 0.57
C GLY A 295 -2.72 -35.35 0.90
N THR A 296 -2.40 -34.97 2.13
CA THR A 296 -1.02 -34.82 2.65
C THR A 296 -0.52 -36.13 3.24
N VAL A 297 0.75 -36.18 3.55
CA VAL A 297 1.41 -37.27 4.31
C VAL A 297 2.33 -36.68 5.36
N PRO A 298 2.51 -37.30 6.52
CA PRO A 298 3.49 -36.84 7.52
C PRO A 298 4.88 -36.81 6.94
N LEU A 299 5.65 -35.75 7.25
CA LEU A 299 6.99 -35.54 6.74
C LEU A 299 8.02 -35.93 7.81
N ASN A 300 9.10 -36.60 7.40
CA ASN A 300 10.20 -36.88 8.29
C ASN A 300 11.12 -35.67 8.49
N GLY A 301 12.07 -35.74 9.45
CA GLY A 301 12.94 -34.61 9.80
C GLY A 301 13.80 -34.10 8.63
N VAL A 302 14.22 -34.94 7.70
CA VAL A 302 14.99 -34.51 6.52
C VAL A 302 14.10 -33.77 5.54
N GLN A 303 12.86 -34.22 5.33
CA GLN A 303 11.89 -33.56 4.46
C GLN A 303 11.49 -32.19 5.01
N TRP A 304 11.26 -32.09 6.33
CA TRP A 304 11.01 -30.78 6.98
C TRP A 304 12.23 -29.84 6.88
N LEU A 305 13.45 -30.37 6.98
CA LEU A 305 14.66 -29.54 6.80
C LEU A 305 14.73 -28.96 5.38
N VAL A 306 14.45 -29.80 4.36
CA VAL A 306 14.41 -29.33 2.95
C VAL A 306 13.32 -28.27 2.78
N VAL A 307 12.12 -28.49 3.32
CA VAL A 307 11.03 -27.51 3.30
C VAL A 307 11.48 -26.19 3.94
N ALA A 308 12.08 -26.23 5.13
CA ALA A 308 12.56 -25.03 5.81
C ALA A 308 13.59 -24.28 4.97
N ILE A 309 14.63 -24.97 4.46
CA ILE A 309 15.67 -24.33 3.64
C ILE A 309 15.05 -23.64 2.42
N LEU A 310 14.23 -24.34 1.65
CA LEU A 310 13.62 -23.79 0.42
C LEU A 310 12.67 -22.63 0.73
N SER A 311 11.94 -22.68 1.83
CA SER A 311 11.01 -21.61 2.22
C SER A 311 11.70 -20.30 2.62
N PHE A 312 12.96 -20.35 3.08
CA PHE A 312 13.72 -19.14 3.42
C PHE A 312 14.48 -18.52 2.25
N VAL A 313 14.64 -19.24 1.13
CA VAL A 313 15.35 -18.72 -0.06
C VAL A 313 14.78 -17.37 -0.55
N PRO A 314 13.45 -17.15 -0.64
CA PRO A 314 12.90 -15.87 -1.10
C PRO A 314 13.37 -14.68 -0.26
N VAL A 315 13.50 -14.85 1.05
CA VAL A 315 13.99 -13.78 1.93
C VAL A 315 15.45 -13.47 1.64
N LEU A 316 16.27 -14.48 1.47
CA LEU A 316 17.70 -14.28 1.19
C LEU A 316 17.92 -13.60 -0.16
N VAL A 317 17.19 -14.01 -1.19
CA VAL A 317 17.29 -13.41 -2.54
C VAL A 317 16.84 -11.95 -2.53
N CYS A 318 15.66 -11.65 -1.96
CA CYS A 318 15.17 -10.28 -1.86
C CYS A 318 16.09 -9.40 -1.01
N GLU A 319 16.69 -9.94 0.05
CA GLU A 319 17.62 -9.20 0.89
C GLU A 319 18.92 -8.83 0.14
N ILE A 320 19.43 -9.76 -0.68
CA ILE A 320 20.59 -9.50 -1.55
C ILE A 320 20.23 -8.43 -2.60
N GLU A 321 19.05 -8.54 -3.25
CA GLU A 321 18.58 -7.55 -4.22
C GLU A 321 18.50 -6.14 -3.61
N LYS A 322 17.91 -6.01 -2.42
CA LYS A 322 17.80 -4.74 -1.70
C LYS A 322 19.15 -4.11 -1.37
N ARG A 323 20.16 -4.92 -1.05
CA ARG A 323 21.51 -4.43 -0.76
C ARG A 323 22.31 -4.04 -2.00
N VAL A 324 22.14 -4.77 -3.09
CA VAL A 324 22.84 -4.49 -4.34
C VAL A 324 22.17 -3.29 -5.05
N GLY A 325 20.84 -3.23 -5.08
CA GLY A 325 20.10 -2.12 -5.71
C GLY A 325 20.10 -0.82 -4.89
N GLY A 326 20.30 -0.86 -3.57
CA GLY A 326 20.36 0.31 -2.70
C GLY A 326 21.68 1.09 -2.72
N SER A 327 22.65 0.69 -3.56
CA SER A 327 23.92 1.39 -3.72
C SER A 327 23.92 2.42 -4.85
N GLU A 328 22.78 2.65 -5.52
CA GLU A 328 22.67 3.58 -6.67
C GLU A 328 21.83 4.85 -6.37
N ASP A 329 21.35 5.08 -5.11
CA ASP A 329 20.62 6.31 -4.71
C ASP A 329 21.43 7.19 -3.76
#